data_18abc12592c2e947410283bad12e68c1
#
_entry.id   18abc12592c2e947410283bad12e68c1
#
_cell.length_a   1.000
_cell.length_b   1.000
_cell.length_c   1.000
_cell.angle_alpha   90.00
_cell.angle_beta   90.00
_cell.angle_gamma   90.00
#
_symmetry.space_group_name_H-M   'P 1'
#
loop_
_entity.id
_entity.type
_entity.pdbx_description
1 polymer ?
#
loop_
_entity_poly.entity_id
_entity_poly.type
_entity_poly.pdbx_seq_one_letter_code
_entity_poly.pdbx_strand_id
1 'polypeptide(L)'
;MKPQERFIKRGNIDICTENFGNAAHPAILLMMGATASMVWWDAEFCERLANRGFYVIRYDNRDTGKSTTYPSGESHYSTLDLADDVLAVMDGYDLPSAHLVGMSLGGMLAQLAAILYPERVNTITMIASGIWDDKSELPGIDPAVLEYHASAGDLDWEDEEKVIDYMVGGWRILNGSRHPFDEKRTRELAQTELKRDNNLLSMFNHSFLKGGEELYGRSDEIKAPALIIHGTEDKVLPFEHALALQKTIPHSKLVEIKGAGHEIHPLDWDLIVEAISAHAKDTVQDN
;
A
#
# COMPACT_ATOMS: atom_id res chain seq x y z
N MET A 1 -12.70 3.25 19.62
CA MET A 1 -11.93 4.49 19.99
C MET A 1 -11.67 5.26 18.72
N LYS A 2 -11.66 6.60 18.77
CA LYS A 2 -11.25 7.38 17.59
C LYS A 2 -9.78 7.03 17.26
N PRO A 3 -9.41 6.92 15.98
CA PRO A 3 -8.01 6.70 15.61
C PRO A 3 -7.15 7.80 16.21
N GLN A 4 -6.00 7.44 16.75
CA GLN A 4 -5.07 8.38 17.34
C GLN A 4 -3.88 8.56 16.39
N GLU A 5 -3.71 9.79 15.89
CA GLU A 5 -2.56 10.16 15.08
C GLU A 5 -1.30 10.23 15.96
N ARG A 6 -0.20 9.65 15.46
CA ARG A 6 1.09 9.62 16.13
C ARG A 6 2.21 9.80 15.13
N PHE A 7 3.28 10.50 15.52
CA PHE A 7 4.49 10.63 14.72
C PHE A 7 5.60 9.72 15.25
N ILE A 8 6.15 8.89 14.38
CA ILE A 8 7.33 8.06 14.64
C ILE A 8 8.54 8.74 14.03
N LYS A 9 9.62 8.86 14.81
CA LYS A 9 10.87 9.50 14.36
C LYS A 9 11.90 8.46 13.95
N ARG A 10 12.47 8.62 12.74
CA ARG A 10 13.65 7.91 12.25
C ARG A 10 14.71 8.93 11.85
N GLY A 11 15.62 9.25 12.76
CA GLY A 11 16.57 10.35 12.55
C GLY A 11 15.86 11.70 12.38
N ASN A 12 15.97 12.29 11.22
CA ASN A 12 15.30 13.54 10.84
C ASN A 12 13.98 13.32 10.07
N ILE A 13 13.52 12.09 9.97
CA ILE A 13 12.26 11.74 9.32
C ILE A 13 11.17 11.59 10.35
N ASP A 14 10.03 12.24 10.13
CA ASP A 14 8.79 12.06 10.85
C ASP A 14 7.83 11.23 10.00
N ILE A 15 7.34 10.11 10.52
CA ILE A 15 6.36 9.22 9.87
C ILE A 15 5.05 9.35 10.61
N CYS A 16 4.02 9.87 9.95
CA CYS A 16 2.69 9.99 10.51
C CYS A 16 1.95 8.65 10.44
N THR A 17 1.38 8.25 11.56
CA THR A 17 0.72 6.95 11.72
C THR A 17 -0.63 7.13 12.41
N GLU A 18 -1.55 6.19 12.18
CA GLU A 18 -2.78 6.01 12.96
C GLU A 18 -2.96 4.54 13.34
N ASN A 19 -3.61 4.29 14.48
CA ASN A 19 -3.86 2.94 14.94
C ASN A 19 -5.33 2.70 15.30
N PHE A 20 -5.77 1.43 15.18
CA PHE A 20 -7.13 0.95 15.46
C PHE A 20 -7.04 -0.35 16.28
N GLY A 21 -8.01 -0.56 17.12
CA GLY A 21 -8.11 -1.79 17.93
C GLY A 21 -7.29 -1.76 19.20
N ASN A 22 -6.97 -2.93 19.72
CA ASN A 22 -6.29 -3.12 21.01
C ASN A 22 -4.83 -3.50 20.80
N ALA A 23 -3.90 -2.75 21.38
CA ALA A 23 -2.45 -3.00 21.29
C ALA A 23 -1.98 -4.37 21.83
N ALA A 24 -2.83 -5.07 22.59
CA ALA A 24 -2.53 -6.43 23.03
C ALA A 24 -2.80 -7.53 21.98
N HIS A 25 -3.42 -7.17 20.85
CA HIS A 25 -3.71 -8.09 19.77
C HIS A 25 -2.53 -8.16 18.78
N PRO A 26 -2.43 -9.23 17.96
CA PRO A 26 -1.45 -9.31 16.88
C PRO A 26 -1.56 -8.09 15.95
N ALA A 27 -0.40 -7.54 15.56
CA ALA A 27 -0.35 -6.32 14.77
C ALA A 27 -0.46 -6.59 13.27
N ILE A 28 -1.26 -5.78 12.59
CA ILE A 28 -1.28 -5.63 11.12
C ILE A 28 -0.78 -4.22 10.79
N LEU A 29 0.25 -4.13 9.95
CA LEU A 29 0.76 -2.87 9.42
C LEU A 29 0.31 -2.71 7.96
N LEU A 30 -0.41 -1.62 7.67
CA LEU A 30 -0.97 -1.30 6.35
C LEU A 30 -0.07 -0.29 5.63
N MET A 31 0.44 -0.67 4.46
CA MET A 31 1.33 0.13 3.61
C MET A 31 0.59 0.49 2.32
N MET A 32 0.41 1.79 2.08
CA MET A 32 -0.29 2.25 0.89
C MET A 32 0.62 2.25 -0.35
N GLY A 33 0.01 2.33 -1.52
CA GLY A 33 0.68 2.43 -2.81
C GLY A 33 1.39 3.77 -3.02
N ALA A 34 2.07 3.88 -4.15
CA ALA A 34 2.69 5.14 -4.56
C ALA A 34 1.64 6.26 -4.67
N THR A 35 2.07 7.50 -4.41
CA THR A 35 1.27 8.73 -4.57
C THR A 35 0.05 8.87 -3.66
N ALA A 36 -0.20 7.93 -2.76
CA ALA A 36 -1.37 7.93 -1.90
C ALA A 36 -0.99 7.85 -0.42
N SER A 37 -1.61 8.66 0.43
CA SER A 37 -1.39 8.60 1.86
C SER A 37 -2.19 7.50 2.54
N MET A 38 -2.02 7.34 3.85
CA MET A 38 -2.71 6.32 4.64
C MET A 38 -4.24 6.44 4.65
N VAL A 39 -4.82 7.59 4.27
CA VAL A 39 -6.28 7.75 4.29
C VAL A 39 -6.99 6.87 3.27
N TRP A 40 -6.28 6.40 2.23
CA TRP A 40 -6.80 5.46 1.25
C TRP A 40 -6.94 4.04 1.79
N TRP A 41 -6.30 3.72 2.92
CA TRP A 41 -6.74 2.65 3.81
C TRP A 41 -7.86 3.19 4.67
N ASP A 42 -9.09 3.16 4.17
CA ASP A 42 -10.24 3.75 4.85
C ASP A 42 -10.34 3.33 6.32
N ALA A 43 -10.79 4.27 7.17
CA ALA A 43 -10.91 4.02 8.61
C ALA A 43 -11.86 2.86 8.91
N GLU A 44 -12.97 2.74 8.15
CA GLU A 44 -13.91 1.62 8.31
C GLU A 44 -13.27 0.28 7.93
N PHE A 45 -12.43 0.23 6.88
CA PHE A 45 -11.66 -0.97 6.53
C PHE A 45 -10.72 -1.37 7.67
N CYS A 46 -10.01 -0.39 8.26
CA CYS A 46 -9.12 -0.61 9.40
C CYS A 46 -9.90 -1.10 10.64
N GLU A 47 -11.07 -0.52 10.91
CA GLU A 47 -11.95 -0.94 12.00
C GLU A 47 -12.48 -2.36 11.79
N ARG A 48 -12.81 -2.77 10.55
CA ARG A 48 -13.21 -4.15 10.24
C ARG A 48 -12.10 -5.15 10.56
N LEU A 49 -10.85 -4.87 10.21
CA LEU A 49 -9.70 -5.70 10.62
C LEU A 49 -9.50 -5.70 12.14
N ALA A 50 -9.62 -4.54 12.80
CA ALA A 50 -9.52 -4.44 14.25
C ALA A 50 -10.60 -5.27 14.97
N ASN A 51 -11.83 -5.28 14.44
CA ASN A 51 -12.94 -6.09 14.95
C ASN A 51 -12.73 -7.61 14.75
N ARG A 52 -11.79 -8.02 13.89
CA ARG A 52 -11.34 -9.41 13.76
C ARG A 52 -10.28 -9.82 14.79
N GLY A 53 -9.91 -8.92 15.71
CA GLY A 53 -8.98 -9.17 16.79
C GLY A 53 -7.53 -8.81 16.44
N PHE A 54 -7.32 -7.79 15.62
CA PHE A 54 -5.99 -7.27 15.29
C PHE A 54 -5.77 -5.87 15.84
N TYR A 55 -4.51 -5.53 16.07
CA TYR A 55 -4.05 -4.17 16.27
C TYR A 55 -3.59 -3.63 14.91
N VAL A 56 -4.36 -2.74 14.31
CA VAL A 56 -4.14 -2.26 12.94
C VAL A 56 -3.45 -0.91 12.98
N ILE A 57 -2.37 -0.78 12.23
CA ILE A 57 -1.61 0.46 12.09
C ILE A 57 -1.54 0.79 10.61
N ARG A 58 -1.89 2.03 10.23
CA ARG A 58 -1.65 2.60 8.91
C ARG A 58 -0.74 3.81 9.03
N TYR A 59 0.03 4.10 7.99
CA TYR A 59 0.94 5.24 8.01
C TYR A 59 1.10 5.88 6.63
N ASP A 60 1.49 7.15 6.64
CA ASP A 60 1.89 7.87 5.43
C ASP A 60 3.34 7.49 5.08
N ASN A 61 3.59 7.03 3.86
CA ASN A 61 4.94 6.96 3.33
C ASN A 61 5.57 8.37 3.27
N ARG A 62 6.88 8.48 3.20
CA ARG A 62 7.53 9.77 2.86
C ARG A 62 6.89 10.32 1.60
N ASP A 63 6.85 11.64 1.48
CA ASP A 63 6.25 12.38 0.36
C ASP A 63 4.74 12.19 0.20
N THR A 64 4.05 11.70 1.23
CA THR A 64 2.58 11.67 1.29
C THR A 64 2.06 12.12 2.65
N GLY A 65 0.86 12.66 2.66
CA GLY A 65 0.12 13.04 3.85
C GLY A 65 0.88 13.96 4.79
N LYS A 66 1.02 13.56 6.05
CA LYS A 66 1.69 14.35 7.09
C LYS A 66 3.12 13.87 7.39
N SER A 67 3.60 12.84 6.73
CA SER A 67 4.99 12.41 6.86
C SER A 67 5.95 13.42 6.27
N THR A 68 7.26 13.24 6.49
CA THR A 68 8.30 14.08 5.90
C THR A 68 8.15 14.10 4.38
N THR A 69 8.14 15.32 3.81
CA THR A 69 8.06 15.56 2.37
C THR A 69 9.31 16.29 1.88
N TYR A 70 9.63 16.11 0.59
CA TYR A 70 10.72 16.78 -0.11
C TYR A 70 10.16 17.61 -1.27
N PRO A 71 10.91 18.56 -1.82
CA PRO A 71 10.49 19.26 -3.03
C PRO A 71 10.18 18.28 -4.17
N SER A 72 9.19 18.59 -5.00
CA SER A 72 8.83 17.76 -6.14
C SER A 72 10.01 17.61 -7.12
N GLY A 73 10.31 16.37 -7.53
CA GLY A 73 11.46 16.00 -8.35
C GLY A 73 12.75 15.74 -7.58
N GLU A 74 12.74 15.87 -6.25
CA GLU A 74 13.90 15.66 -5.38
C GLU A 74 13.68 14.46 -4.44
N SER A 75 13.93 13.25 -4.89
CA SER A 75 13.92 12.09 -4.01
C SER A 75 15.28 11.95 -3.30
N HIS A 76 15.30 12.19 -2.00
CA HIS A 76 16.50 12.06 -1.14
C HIS A 76 16.53 10.73 -0.39
N TYR A 77 15.75 9.76 -0.80
CA TYR A 77 15.64 8.43 -0.21
C TYR A 77 15.44 7.37 -1.28
N SER A 78 15.71 6.15 -0.92
CA SER A 78 15.60 4.97 -1.78
C SER A 78 14.36 4.14 -1.42
N THR A 79 14.04 3.14 -2.25
CA THR A 79 13.03 2.13 -1.92
C THR A 79 13.40 1.34 -0.66
N LEU A 80 14.70 1.13 -0.42
CA LEU A 80 15.18 0.48 0.82
C LEU A 80 14.94 1.36 2.05
N ASP A 81 15.05 2.67 1.92
CA ASP A 81 14.69 3.58 3.03
C ASP A 81 13.22 3.48 3.40
N LEU A 82 12.32 3.28 2.41
CA LEU A 82 10.91 3.03 2.69
C LEU A 82 10.68 1.66 3.36
N ALA A 83 11.45 0.64 2.97
CA ALA A 83 11.40 -0.67 3.64
C ALA A 83 11.89 -0.56 5.10
N ASP A 84 12.92 0.23 5.35
CA ASP A 84 13.39 0.54 6.71
C ASP A 84 12.39 1.37 7.52
N ASP A 85 11.59 2.23 6.88
CA ASP A 85 10.53 2.99 7.54
C ASP A 85 9.42 2.06 8.06
N VAL A 86 9.14 0.94 7.38
CA VAL A 86 8.26 -0.13 7.89
C VAL A 86 8.73 -0.59 9.26
N LEU A 87 10.05 -0.87 9.39
CA LEU A 87 10.66 -1.30 10.65
C LEU A 87 10.62 -0.18 11.71
N ALA A 88 10.89 1.06 11.31
CA ALA A 88 10.84 2.21 12.23
C ALA A 88 9.41 2.40 12.79
N VAL A 89 8.37 2.19 11.99
CA VAL A 89 6.98 2.22 12.46
C VAL A 89 6.75 1.08 13.45
N MET A 90 7.18 -0.15 13.15
CA MET A 90 7.05 -1.28 14.08
C MET A 90 7.77 -1.01 15.40
N ASP A 91 9.00 -0.51 15.35
CA ASP A 91 9.78 -0.17 16.55
C ASP A 91 9.11 0.95 17.37
N GLY A 92 8.55 1.95 16.70
CA GLY A 92 7.81 3.02 17.33
C GLY A 92 6.54 2.57 18.07
N TYR A 93 6.02 1.42 17.76
CA TYR A 93 4.89 0.77 18.42
C TYR A 93 5.31 -0.40 19.33
N ASP A 94 6.61 -0.57 19.57
CA ASP A 94 7.19 -1.67 20.38
C ASP A 94 6.79 -3.07 19.87
N LEU A 95 6.63 -3.22 18.55
CA LEU A 95 6.22 -4.49 17.94
C LEU A 95 7.46 -5.33 17.57
N PRO A 96 7.63 -6.51 18.18
CA PRO A 96 8.73 -7.42 17.81
C PRO A 96 8.55 -7.97 16.38
N SER A 97 7.32 -8.20 15.94
CA SER A 97 6.96 -8.64 14.60
C SER A 97 5.54 -8.20 14.24
N ALA A 98 5.21 -8.19 12.95
CA ALA A 98 3.87 -7.82 12.47
C ALA A 98 3.48 -8.62 11.22
N HIS A 99 2.17 -8.65 10.93
CA HIS A 99 1.63 -9.02 9.64
C HIS A 99 1.67 -7.79 8.73
N LEU A 100 2.36 -7.87 7.60
CA LEU A 100 2.49 -6.76 6.66
C LEU A 100 1.44 -6.90 5.55
N VAL A 101 0.66 -5.84 5.33
CA VAL A 101 -0.36 -5.78 4.28
C VAL A 101 -0.08 -4.56 3.43
N GLY A 102 0.28 -4.75 2.18
CA GLY A 102 0.66 -3.66 1.28
C GLY A 102 -0.13 -3.68 -0.03
N MET A 103 -0.53 -2.49 -0.48
CA MET A 103 -1.10 -2.29 -1.81
C MET A 103 -0.04 -1.73 -2.75
N SER A 104 0.05 -2.27 -3.99
CA SER A 104 0.93 -1.74 -5.04
C SER A 104 2.38 -1.61 -4.53
N LEU A 105 2.98 -0.42 -4.49
CA LEU A 105 4.29 -0.15 -3.87
C LEU A 105 4.36 -0.74 -2.45
N GLY A 106 3.32 -0.60 -1.64
CA GLY A 106 3.29 -1.18 -0.29
C GLY A 106 3.48 -2.70 -0.27
N GLY A 107 2.98 -3.42 -1.28
CA GLY A 107 3.21 -4.85 -1.43
C GLY A 107 4.64 -5.20 -1.85
N MET A 108 5.31 -4.31 -2.60
CA MET A 108 6.74 -4.42 -2.89
C MET A 108 7.58 -4.17 -1.64
N LEU A 109 7.20 -3.18 -0.81
CA LEU A 109 7.86 -2.93 0.48
C LEU A 109 7.70 -4.11 1.43
N ALA A 110 6.55 -4.80 1.41
CA ALA A 110 6.35 -6.03 2.19
C ALA A 110 7.31 -7.15 1.77
N GLN A 111 7.57 -7.31 0.47
CA GLN A 111 8.57 -8.28 -0.05
C GLN A 111 9.97 -7.91 0.44
N LEU A 112 10.38 -6.63 0.27
CA LEU A 112 11.69 -6.15 0.71
C LEU A 112 11.88 -6.34 2.22
N ALA A 113 10.90 -5.98 3.03
CA ALA A 113 10.95 -6.19 4.48
C ALA A 113 11.05 -7.68 4.85
N ALA A 114 10.33 -8.56 4.14
CA ALA A 114 10.38 -10.00 4.39
C ALA A 114 11.72 -10.65 3.97
N ILE A 115 12.41 -10.09 2.97
CA ILE A 115 13.75 -10.54 2.56
C ILE A 115 14.82 -10.03 3.55
N LEU A 116 14.75 -8.75 3.92
CA LEU A 116 15.77 -8.09 4.73
C LEU A 116 15.65 -8.42 6.23
N TYR A 117 14.42 -8.56 6.72
CA TYR A 117 14.10 -8.69 8.15
C TYR A 117 13.12 -9.84 8.42
N PRO A 118 13.44 -11.08 7.99
CA PRO A 118 12.51 -12.22 8.02
C PRO A 118 11.97 -12.53 9.42
N GLU A 119 12.72 -12.26 10.48
CA GLU A 119 12.30 -12.47 11.87
C GLU A 119 11.29 -11.43 12.36
N ARG A 120 11.14 -10.30 11.66
CA ARG A 120 10.20 -9.23 11.99
C ARG A 120 8.85 -9.37 11.27
N VAL A 121 8.74 -10.31 10.31
CA VAL A 121 7.58 -10.44 9.43
C VAL A 121 6.87 -11.77 9.68
N ASN A 122 5.66 -11.71 10.24
CA ASN A 122 4.85 -12.90 10.49
C ASN A 122 4.21 -13.45 9.21
N THR A 123 3.59 -12.58 8.42
CA THR A 123 3.03 -12.87 7.09
C THR A 123 3.13 -11.64 6.20
N ILE A 124 3.07 -11.83 4.89
CA ILE A 124 2.87 -10.74 3.94
C ILE A 124 1.56 -10.93 3.18
N THR A 125 0.83 -9.83 2.96
CA THR A 125 -0.30 -9.76 2.03
C THR A 125 0.00 -8.67 1.00
N MET A 126 -0.02 -9.03 -0.27
CA MET A 126 0.22 -8.14 -1.40
C MET A 126 -1.09 -7.96 -2.16
N ILE A 127 -1.61 -6.72 -2.18
CA ILE A 127 -2.84 -6.38 -2.88
C ILE A 127 -2.49 -5.55 -4.11
N ALA A 128 -2.94 -5.97 -5.30
CA ALA A 128 -2.68 -5.24 -6.55
C ALA A 128 -1.20 -4.85 -6.67
N SER A 129 -0.28 -5.81 -6.43
CA SER A 129 1.16 -5.57 -6.40
C SER A 129 1.90 -6.45 -7.41
N GLY A 130 3.15 -6.08 -7.72
CA GLY A 130 4.04 -6.81 -8.61
C GLY A 130 5.20 -7.46 -7.88
N ILE A 131 5.89 -8.36 -8.59
CA ILE A 131 7.12 -8.96 -8.11
C ILE A 131 8.26 -7.93 -8.09
N TRP A 132 9.15 -8.04 -7.10
CA TRP A 132 10.35 -7.20 -7.03
C TRP A 132 11.43 -7.75 -7.99
N ASP A 133 11.30 -7.40 -9.27
CA ASP A 133 12.21 -7.82 -10.34
C ASP A 133 12.17 -6.85 -11.53
N ASP A 134 13.31 -6.55 -12.13
CA ASP A 134 13.44 -5.71 -13.33
C ASP A 134 13.47 -6.51 -14.65
N LYS A 135 13.70 -7.81 -14.55
CA LYS A 135 13.88 -8.70 -15.70
C LYS A 135 12.59 -9.34 -16.17
N SER A 136 11.47 -8.99 -15.57
CA SER A 136 10.19 -9.58 -15.92
C SER A 136 9.72 -9.06 -17.28
N GLU A 137 9.38 -9.97 -18.19
CA GLU A 137 8.66 -9.67 -19.44
C GLU A 137 7.17 -9.44 -19.18
N LEU A 138 6.80 -9.03 -17.95
CA LEU A 138 5.41 -8.82 -17.57
C LEU A 138 4.85 -7.55 -18.22
N PRO A 139 3.56 -7.53 -18.52
CA PRO A 139 2.94 -6.36 -19.14
C PRO A 139 3.07 -5.14 -18.21
N GLY A 140 3.36 -3.98 -18.80
CA GLY A 140 3.45 -2.70 -18.09
C GLY A 140 2.09 -2.05 -17.85
N ILE A 141 2.16 -0.83 -17.31
CA ILE A 141 0.99 0.02 -17.06
C ILE A 141 0.25 0.31 -18.37
N ASP A 142 -1.08 0.26 -18.33
CA ASP A 142 -1.94 0.63 -19.46
C ASP A 142 -1.63 2.06 -19.93
N PRO A 143 -1.44 2.28 -21.25
CA PRO A 143 -1.14 3.59 -21.81
C PRO A 143 -2.12 4.70 -21.39
N ALA A 144 -3.40 4.37 -21.22
CA ALA A 144 -4.41 5.34 -20.80
C ALA A 144 -4.18 5.83 -19.35
N VAL A 145 -3.64 4.99 -18.47
CA VAL A 145 -3.25 5.38 -17.11
C VAL A 145 -2.04 6.31 -17.15
N LEU A 146 -1.04 5.99 -17.99
CA LEU A 146 0.15 6.84 -18.17
C LEU A 146 -0.22 8.21 -18.74
N GLU A 147 -1.10 8.26 -19.75
CA GLU A 147 -1.60 9.50 -20.34
C GLU A 147 -2.35 10.34 -19.31
N TYR A 148 -3.19 9.70 -18.50
CA TYR A 148 -3.88 10.39 -17.42
C TYR A 148 -2.91 11.01 -16.41
N HIS A 149 -1.93 10.27 -15.96
CA HIS A 149 -0.92 10.80 -15.03
C HIS A 149 -0.07 11.90 -15.63
N ALA A 150 0.24 11.83 -16.94
CA ALA A 150 0.97 12.89 -17.64
C ALA A 150 0.20 14.22 -17.67
N SER A 151 -1.15 14.19 -17.63
CA SER A 151 -1.99 15.41 -17.58
C SER A 151 -1.80 16.24 -16.31
N ALA A 152 -1.19 15.68 -15.27
CA ALA A 152 -0.84 16.40 -14.05
C ALA A 152 0.09 17.60 -14.31
N GLY A 153 0.90 17.55 -15.39
CA GLY A 153 1.79 18.64 -15.78
C GLY A 153 1.07 19.91 -16.22
N ASP A 154 -0.16 19.81 -16.69
CA ASP A 154 -0.99 20.92 -17.14
C ASP A 154 -2.03 21.37 -16.11
N LEU A 155 -2.04 20.72 -14.91
CA LEU A 155 -3.02 21.01 -13.87
C LEU A 155 -2.63 22.28 -13.09
N ASP A 156 -3.62 23.13 -12.84
CA ASP A 156 -3.51 24.21 -11.88
C ASP A 156 -3.62 23.67 -10.46
N TRP A 157 -2.50 23.46 -9.81
CA TRP A 157 -2.41 22.87 -8.46
C TRP A 157 -2.82 23.82 -7.34
N GLU A 158 -3.07 25.12 -7.64
CA GLU A 158 -3.64 26.09 -6.69
C GLU A 158 -5.18 26.03 -6.66
N ASP A 159 -5.80 25.42 -7.66
CA ASP A 159 -7.25 25.21 -7.76
C ASP A 159 -7.65 23.89 -7.10
N GLU A 160 -8.08 23.96 -5.83
CA GLU A 160 -8.44 22.78 -5.03
C GLU A 160 -9.46 21.86 -5.73
N GLU A 161 -10.47 22.43 -6.41
CA GLU A 161 -11.50 21.62 -7.09
C GLU A 161 -10.91 20.87 -8.29
N LYS A 162 -10.02 21.48 -9.06
CA LYS A 162 -9.34 20.79 -10.16
C LYS A 162 -8.41 19.67 -9.65
N VAL A 163 -7.74 19.92 -8.53
CA VAL A 163 -6.89 18.91 -7.88
C VAL A 163 -7.74 17.74 -7.41
N ILE A 164 -8.86 17.99 -6.75
CA ILE A 164 -9.80 16.95 -6.32
C ILE A 164 -10.34 16.17 -7.53
N ASP A 165 -10.74 16.88 -8.59
CA ASP A 165 -11.22 16.24 -9.83
C ASP A 165 -10.16 15.36 -10.47
N TYR A 166 -8.91 15.80 -10.48
CA TYR A 166 -7.76 15.02 -10.93
C TYR A 166 -7.59 13.74 -10.08
N MET A 167 -7.61 13.85 -8.76
CA MET A 167 -7.50 12.68 -7.88
C MET A 167 -8.65 11.70 -8.09
N VAL A 168 -9.89 12.20 -8.18
CA VAL A 168 -11.09 11.38 -8.44
C VAL A 168 -11.00 10.67 -9.80
N GLY A 169 -10.57 11.39 -10.83
CA GLY A 169 -10.39 10.83 -12.18
C GLY A 169 -9.31 9.75 -12.22
N GLY A 170 -8.22 9.93 -11.46
CA GLY A 170 -7.17 8.92 -11.31
C GLY A 170 -7.73 7.61 -10.74
N TRP A 171 -8.48 7.67 -9.64
CA TRP A 171 -9.11 6.47 -9.09
C TRP A 171 -10.20 5.88 -9.98
N ARG A 172 -10.91 6.73 -10.74
CA ARG A 172 -11.91 6.25 -11.72
C ARG A 172 -11.28 5.41 -12.84
N ILE A 173 -10.13 5.83 -13.38
CA ILE A 173 -9.46 5.06 -14.44
C ILE A 173 -8.90 3.73 -13.93
N LEU A 174 -8.60 3.66 -12.65
CA LEU A 174 -8.11 2.46 -11.97
C LEU A 174 -9.23 1.49 -11.58
N ASN A 175 -10.48 1.95 -11.51
CA ASN A 175 -11.62 1.10 -11.15
C ASN A 175 -11.92 0.07 -12.24
N GLY A 176 -12.09 -1.17 -11.85
CA GLY A 176 -12.49 -2.25 -12.75
C GLY A 176 -13.99 -2.25 -13.08
N SER A 177 -14.44 -3.28 -13.77
CA SER A 177 -15.85 -3.44 -14.17
C SER A 177 -16.72 -4.12 -13.10
N ARG A 178 -16.12 -4.67 -12.04
CA ARG A 178 -16.80 -5.44 -11.00
C ARG A 178 -17.89 -4.65 -10.26
N HIS A 179 -17.57 -3.40 -9.92
CA HIS A 179 -18.45 -2.51 -9.19
C HIS A 179 -18.52 -1.14 -9.85
N PRO A 180 -19.68 -0.44 -9.75
CA PRO A 180 -19.72 0.97 -10.15
C PRO A 180 -18.73 1.80 -9.34
N PHE A 181 -18.07 2.74 -10.00
CA PHE A 181 -17.16 3.67 -9.33
C PHE A 181 -17.92 4.55 -8.30
N ASP A 182 -17.45 4.56 -7.07
CA ASP A 182 -18.03 5.38 -5.99
C ASP A 182 -17.38 6.78 -5.98
N GLU A 183 -17.88 7.63 -6.87
CA GLU A 183 -17.38 9.00 -7.03
C GLU A 183 -17.50 9.82 -5.75
N LYS A 184 -18.64 9.71 -5.05
CA LYS A 184 -18.89 10.51 -3.85
C LYS A 184 -17.86 10.20 -2.77
N ARG A 185 -17.65 8.92 -2.49
CA ARG A 185 -16.66 8.47 -1.51
C ARG A 185 -15.24 8.85 -1.91
N THR A 186 -14.90 8.64 -3.17
CA THR A 186 -13.56 8.98 -3.67
C THR A 186 -13.29 10.48 -3.54
N ARG A 187 -14.29 11.32 -3.81
CA ARG A 187 -14.18 12.77 -3.61
C ARG A 187 -14.00 13.15 -2.14
N GLU A 188 -14.71 12.51 -1.22
CA GLU A 188 -14.55 12.73 0.23
C GLU A 188 -13.13 12.34 0.70
N LEU A 189 -12.57 11.25 0.18
CA LEU A 189 -11.19 10.84 0.45
C LEU A 189 -10.17 11.83 -0.16
N ALA A 190 -10.36 12.25 -1.41
CA ALA A 190 -9.49 13.23 -2.07
C ALA A 190 -9.48 14.58 -1.33
N GLN A 191 -10.65 15.04 -0.86
CA GLN A 191 -10.75 16.25 -0.02
C GLN A 191 -10.04 16.07 1.32
N THR A 192 -10.09 14.87 1.91
CA THR A 192 -9.39 14.58 3.16
C THR A 192 -7.88 14.54 2.93
N GLU A 193 -7.43 13.92 1.85
CA GLU A 193 -6.03 13.91 1.40
C GLU A 193 -5.50 15.34 1.28
N LEU A 194 -6.14 16.16 0.43
CA LEU A 194 -5.72 17.54 0.16
C LEU A 194 -5.62 18.39 1.43
N LYS A 195 -6.58 18.25 2.35
CA LYS A 195 -6.59 19.04 3.60
C LYS A 195 -5.52 18.65 4.60
N ARG A 196 -5.04 17.42 4.56
CA ARG A 196 -4.08 16.92 5.54
C ARG A 196 -2.65 16.85 5.00
N ASP A 197 -2.47 16.98 3.70
CA ASP A 197 -1.15 16.82 3.08
C ASP A 197 -0.24 18.03 3.35
N ASN A 198 1.03 17.76 3.66
CA ASN A 198 2.03 18.80 3.89
C ASN A 198 2.53 19.42 2.58
N ASN A 199 2.62 18.62 1.51
CA ASN A 199 3.08 19.02 0.19
C ASN A 199 2.61 18.00 -0.86
N LEU A 200 1.41 18.18 -1.38
CA LEU A 200 0.77 17.20 -2.27
C LEU A 200 1.63 16.86 -3.50
N LEU A 201 2.35 17.85 -4.06
CA LEU A 201 3.20 17.63 -5.23
C LEU A 201 4.37 16.68 -4.96
N SER A 202 4.76 16.50 -3.70
CA SER A 202 5.85 15.58 -3.33
C SER A 202 5.50 14.13 -3.62
N MET A 203 4.21 13.77 -3.72
CA MET A 203 3.77 12.40 -4.03
C MET A 203 4.38 11.87 -5.34
N PHE A 204 4.67 12.74 -6.30
CA PHE A 204 5.31 12.35 -7.56
C PHE A 204 6.76 11.91 -7.41
N ASN A 205 7.42 12.19 -6.28
CA ASN A 205 8.76 11.70 -5.99
C ASN A 205 8.81 10.16 -5.96
N HIS A 206 7.69 9.50 -5.66
CA HIS A 206 7.58 8.05 -5.75
C HIS A 206 7.85 7.49 -7.15
N SER A 207 7.70 8.29 -8.22
CA SER A 207 8.02 7.88 -9.59
C SER A 207 9.53 7.86 -9.88
N PHE A 208 10.33 8.45 -8.99
CA PHE A 208 11.80 8.53 -9.12
C PHE A 208 12.54 7.62 -8.14
N LEU A 209 11.80 6.78 -7.39
CA LEU A 209 12.39 5.85 -6.43
C LEU A 209 13.40 4.91 -7.11
N LYS A 210 14.54 4.74 -6.48
CA LYS A 210 15.63 3.83 -6.87
C LYS A 210 16.14 3.11 -5.62
N GLY A 211 17.00 2.13 -5.83
CA GLY A 211 17.60 1.35 -4.74
C GLY A 211 16.80 0.09 -4.41
N GLY A 212 17.50 -0.93 -3.98
CA GLY A 212 16.95 -2.27 -3.76
C GLY A 212 17.08 -3.19 -4.99
N GLU A 213 17.73 -2.71 -6.07
CA GLU A 213 17.95 -3.47 -7.29
C GLU A 213 18.82 -4.72 -7.04
N GLU A 214 19.66 -4.71 -6.01
CA GLU A 214 20.44 -5.86 -5.56
C GLU A 214 19.58 -7.00 -4.99
N LEU A 215 18.31 -6.73 -4.70
CA LEU A 215 17.33 -7.70 -4.22
C LEU A 215 16.40 -8.20 -5.33
N TYR A 216 16.57 -7.75 -6.56
CA TYR A 216 15.79 -8.26 -7.69
C TYR A 216 15.94 -9.76 -7.85
N GLY A 217 14.83 -10.44 -8.14
CA GLY A 217 14.77 -11.88 -8.34
C GLY A 217 14.91 -12.70 -7.05
N ARG A 218 14.91 -12.08 -5.85
CA ARG A 218 15.07 -12.78 -4.56
C ARG A 218 13.75 -13.03 -3.84
N SER A 219 12.61 -12.83 -4.50
CA SER A 219 11.30 -13.07 -3.88
C SER A 219 11.05 -14.55 -3.53
N ASP A 220 11.82 -15.49 -4.11
CA ASP A 220 11.81 -16.91 -3.75
C ASP A 220 12.47 -17.19 -2.38
N GLU A 221 13.25 -16.25 -1.84
CA GLU A 221 13.84 -16.34 -0.50
C GLU A 221 12.87 -15.96 0.63
N ILE A 222 11.68 -15.40 0.30
CA ILE A 222 10.68 -15.01 1.28
C ILE A 222 10.18 -16.24 2.03
N LYS A 223 10.42 -16.25 3.36
CA LYS A 223 10.03 -17.33 4.26
C LYS A 223 8.65 -17.12 4.88
N ALA A 224 8.25 -15.85 5.03
CA ALA A 224 6.95 -15.51 5.58
C ALA A 224 5.84 -16.06 4.67
N PRO A 225 4.78 -16.68 5.23
CA PRO A 225 3.60 -17.05 4.46
C PRO A 225 3.05 -15.84 3.69
N ALA A 226 2.69 -16.04 2.43
CA ALA A 226 2.31 -14.97 1.53
C ALA A 226 0.88 -15.14 1.01
N LEU A 227 0.11 -14.05 1.02
CA LEU A 227 -1.20 -13.92 0.40
C LEU A 227 -1.12 -12.88 -0.72
N ILE A 228 -1.63 -13.23 -1.89
CA ILE A 228 -1.75 -12.34 -3.04
C ILE A 228 -3.25 -12.10 -3.26
N ILE A 229 -3.67 -10.84 -3.32
CA ILE A 229 -5.04 -10.45 -3.66
C ILE A 229 -4.97 -9.53 -4.87
N HIS A 230 -5.62 -9.89 -5.99
CA HIS A 230 -5.43 -9.15 -7.23
C HIS A 230 -6.68 -9.11 -8.09
N GLY A 231 -6.94 -7.93 -8.68
CA GLY A 231 -8.00 -7.71 -9.62
C GLY A 231 -7.64 -8.19 -11.03
N THR A 232 -8.59 -8.83 -11.75
CA THR A 232 -8.31 -9.33 -13.11
C THR A 232 -8.29 -8.24 -14.16
N GLU A 233 -8.73 -7.01 -13.83
CA GLU A 233 -8.75 -5.86 -14.72
C GLU A 233 -7.81 -4.74 -14.24
N ASP A 234 -6.78 -5.11 -13.46
CA ASP A 234 -5.76 -4.16 -13.00
C ASP A 234 -4.99 -3.59 -14.20
N LYS A 235 -5.04 -2.25 -14.35
CA LYS A 235 -4.41 -1.52 -15.44
C LYS A 235 -3.04 -0.98 -15.09
N VAL A 236 -2.63 -1.06 -13.83
CA VAL A 236 -1.30 -0.63 -13.37
C VAL A 236 -0.35 -1.81 -13.33
N LEU A 237 -0.77 -2.88 -12.71
CA LEU A 237 -0.05 -4.15 -12.62
C LEU A 237 -0.98 -5.26 -13.09
N PRO A 238 -1.03 -5.56 -14.39
CA PRO A 238 -1.90 -6.58 -14.95
C PRO A 238 -1.84 -7.91 -14.21
N PHE A 239 -2.89 -8.71 -14.30
CA PHE A 239 -3.07 -9.94 -13.49
C PHE A 239 -1.91 -10.93 -13.59
N GLU A 240 -1.13 -10.87 -14.66
CA GLU A 240 0.10 -11.63 -14.87
C GLU A 240 1.13 -11.38 -13.77
N HIS A 241 1.13 -10.19 -13.14
CA HIS A 241 1.98 -9.91 -11.97
C HIS A 241 1.61 -10.78 -10.75
N ALA A 242 0.30 -10.99 -10.53
CA ALA A 242 -0.17 -11.90 -9.46
C ALA A 242 0.25 -13.35 -9.72
N LEU A 243 0.18 -13.79 -10.98
CA LEU A 243 0.61 -15.13 -11.37
C LEU A 243 2.14 -15.30 -11.20
N ALA A 244 2.91 -14.26 -11.53
CA ALA A 244 4.35 -14.25 -11.32
C ALA A 244 4.71 -14.31 -9.84
N LEU A 245 4.05 -13.53 -8.98
CA LEU A 245 4.20 -13.60 -7.52
C LEU A 245 3.89 -15.00 -7.00
N GLN A 246 2.76 -15.59 -7.41
CA GLN A 246 2.34 -16.93 -6.99
C GLN A 246 3.32 -18.00 -7.42
N LYS A 247 3.89 -17.87 -8.61
CA LYS A 247 4.90 -18.81 -9.14
C LYS A 247 6.24 -18.72 -8.40
N THR A 248 6.62 -17.50 -7.99
CA THR A 248 7.96 -17.24 -7.45
C THR A 248 7.99 -17.40 -5.93
N ILE A 249 6.98 -16.91 -5.20
CA ILE A 249 6.98 -16.96 -3.73
C ILE A 249 6.45 -18.33 -3.27
N PRO A 250 7.28 -19.14 -2.58
CA PRO A 250 6.88 -20.49 -2.16
C PRO A 250 5.64 -20.44 -1.25
N HIS A 251 4.73 -21.39 -1.47
CA HIS A 251 3.52 -21.58 -0.65
C HIS A 251 2.60 -20.35 -0.57
N SER A 252 2.71 -19.41 -1.52
CA SER A 252 1.79 -18.29 -1.58
C SER A 252 0.37 -18.71 -1.96
N LYS A 253 -0.62 -18.03 -1.38
CA LYS A 253 -2.04 -18.19 -1.71
C LYS A 253 -2.47 -17.03 -2.63
N LEU A 254 -3.30 -17.29 -3.64
CA LEU A 254 -3.85 -16.28 -4.54
C LEU A 254 -5.36 -16.18 -4.37
N VAL A 255 -5.84 -14.97 -4.16
CA VAL A 255 -7.25 -14.59 -4.22
C VAL A 255 -7.45 -13.69 -5.44
N GLU A 256 -8.09 -14.25 -6.45
CA GLU A 256 -8.48 -13.52 -7.66
C GLU A 256 -9.79 -12.76 -7.42
N ILE A 257 -9.83 -11.46 -7.71
CA ILE A 257 -11.05 -10.66 -7.68
C ILE A 257 -11.45 -10.33 -9.12
N LYS A 258 -12.38 -11.13 -9.67
CA LYS A 258 -12.83 -10.96 -11.06
C LYS A 258 -13.45 -9.60 -11.29
N GLY A 259 -12.98 -8.90 -12.32
CA GLY A 259 -13.47 -7.61 -12.75
C GLY A 259 -13.04 -6.44 -11.85
N ALA A 260 -12.29 -6.67 -10.76
CA ALA A 260 -11.67 -5.58 -10.01
C ALA A 260 -10.44 -5.04 -10.77
N GLY A 261 -10.18 -3.75 -10.62
CA GLY A 261 -9.02 -3.07 -11.16
C GLY A 261 -7.91 -2.88 -10.12
N HIS A 262 -7.24 -1.72 -10.16
CA HIS A 262 -6.19 -1.35 -9.20
C HIS A 262 -6.77 -0.58 -8.02
N GLU A 263 -7.77 -1.16 -7.35
CA GLU A 263 -8.50 -0.54 -6.24
C GLU A 263 -8.83 -1.52 -5.11
N ILE A 264 -9.15 -0.98 -3.93
CA ILE A 264 -9.73 -1.71 -2.80
C ILE A 264 -11.18 -1.22 -2.63
N HIS A 265 -12.07 -1.74 -3.46
CA HIS A 265 -13.46 -1.27 -3.51
C HIS A 265 -14.23 -1.64 -2.24
N PRO A 266 -15.06 -0.72 -1.66
CA PRO A 266 -15.78 -0.98 -0.41
C PRO A 266 -16.67 -2.22 -0.42
N LEU A 267 -17.25 -2.56 -1.55
CA LEU A 267 -18.09 -3.75 -1.71
C LEU A 267 -17.30 -5.08 -1.68
N ASP A 268 -15.98 -5.02 -1.79
CA ASP A 268 -15.09 -6.19 -1.66
C ASP A 268 -14.39 -6.27 -0.29
N TRP A 269 -14.61 -5.30 0.61
CA TRP A 269 -13.93 -5.28 1.91
C TRP A 269 -14.17 -6.52 2.75
N ASP A 270 -15.39 -7.08 2.76
CA ASP A 270 -15.66 -8.29 3.54
C ASP A 270 -14.83 -9.48 3.06
N LEU A 271 -14.69 -9.63 1.73
CA LEU A 271 -13.82 -10.64 1.11
C LEU A 271 -12.35 -10.42 1.48
N ILE A 272 -11.87 -9.17 1.32
CA ILE A 272 -10.45 -8.84 1.54
C ILE A 272 -10.10 -8.96 3.02
N VAL A 273 -10.93 -8.42 3.92
CA VAL A 273 -10.75 -8.51 5.39
C VAL A 273 -10.77 -9.96 5.86
N GLU A 274 -11.67 -10.79 5.33
CA GLU A 274 -11.72 -12.22 5.65
C GLU A 274 -10.44 -12.92 5.21
N ALA A 275 -10.00 -12.70 3.96
CA ALA A 275 -8.78 -13.30 3.43
C ALA A 275 -7.53 -12.92 4.24
N ILE A 276 -7.36 -11.62 4.55
CA ILE A 276 -6.25 -11.13 5.40
C ILE A 276 -6.32 -11.75 6.79
N SER A 277 -7.52 -11.74 7.39
CA SER A 277 -7.70 -12.23 8.77
C SER A 277 -7.45 -13.74 8.89
N ALA A 278 -7.93 -14.53 7.93
CA ALA A 278 -7.67 -15.96 7.89
C ALA A 278 -6.17 -16.24 7.71
N HIS A 279 -5.53 -15.55 6.74
CA HIS A 279 -4.12 -15.71 6.47
C HIS A 279 -3.23 -15.37 7.67
N ALA A 280 -3.52 -14.27 8.36
CA ALA A 280 -2.78 -13.88 9.55
C ALA A 280 -2.97 -14.85 10.74
N LYS A 281 -4.14 -15.48 10.88
CA LYS A 281 -4.43 -16.42 11.97
C LYS A 281 -3.86 -17.82 11.73
N ASP A 282 -3.75 -18.28 10.48
CA ASP A 282 -3.20 -19.60 10.15
C ASP A 282 -1.79 -19.79 10.74
N THR A 283 -1.01 -18.70 10.87
CA THR A 283 0.37 -18.74 11.39
C THR A 283 0.48 -18.73 12.92
N VAL A 284 -0.60 -18.40 13.64
CA VAL A 284 -0.61 -18.37 15.12
C VAL A 284 -0.82 -19.78 15.70
N GLN A 285 -1.31 -20.74 14.91
CA GLN A 285 -1.61 -22.11 15.35
C GLN A 285 -0.41 -23.06 15.25
N ASP A 286 0.66 -22.70 14.53
CA ASP A 286 1.84 -23.56 14.32
C ASP A 286 3.06 -23.20 15.23
N ASN A 287 2.89 -22.32 16.20
CA ASN A 287 3.85 -21.94 17.24
C ASN A 287 3.26 -22.28 18.62
#